data_24876c71c69a74d94d8a0904000e61f8
#
_entry.id   24876c71c69a74d94d8a0904000e61f8
#
_cell.length_a   1.000
_cell.length_b   1.000
_cell.length_c   1.000
_cell.angle_alpha   90.00
_cell.angle_beta   90.00
_cell.angle_gamma   90.00
#
_symmetry.space_group_name_H-M   'P 1'
#
loop_
_entity.id
_entity.type
_entity.pdbx_description
1 polymer ?
#
loop_
_entity_poly.entity_id
_entity_poly.type
_entity_poly.pdbx_seq_one_letter_code
_entity_poly.pdbx_strand_id
1 'polypeptide(L)'
;MNSLKAFTLIELLVVVAIIGILAAVGVVFFSGFTESAKVSATKQIESQTIKYTKAEIMKCKLGAVTAMSGYLNCTASNPGLFAFNVMQALTNVSSLRVGNIDYGVLKDSKNPYDNSLPAIRSRADYEVGQVSISVIDTNLQIKTCYRSGCAAADTSLVLISTTD
;
A
#
# COMPACT_ATOMS: atom_id res chain seq x y z
N MET A 1 -13.14 -29.00 54.84
CA MET A 1 -11.91 -29.48 54.16
C MET A 1 -12.21 -29.49 52.68
N ASN A 2 -11.63 -28.56 51.95
CA ASN A 2 -11.80 -28.50 50.50
C ASN A 2 -10.86 -29.53 49.84
N SER A 3 -11.45 -30.58 49.24
CA SER A 3 -10.72 -31.57 48.46
C SER A 3 -10.10 -30.89 47.23
N LEU A 4 -8.82 -30.69 47.22
CA LEU A 4 -8.05 -30.29 46.05
C LEU A 4 -8.07 -31.42 45.03
N LYS A 5 -8.82 -31.29 43.95
CA LYS A 5 -8.78 -32.22 42.83
C LYS A 5 -7.44 -32.07 42.14
N ALA A 6 -6.59 -33.07 42.26
CA ALA A 6 -5.31 -33.15 41.51
C ALA A 6 -5.56 -33.62 40.10
N PHE A 7 -4.91 -32.98 39.12
CA PHE A 7 -4.95 -33.39 37.71
C PHE A 7 -4.23 -34.77 37.54
N THR A 8 -4.81 -35.62 36.75
CA THR A 8 -4.18 -36.88 36.39
C THR A 8 -3.14 -36.69 35.29
N LEU A 9 -2.09 -37.49 35.28
CA LEU A 9 -1.02 -37.44 34.27
C LEU A 9 -1.58 -37.69 32.86
N ILE A 10 -2.60 -38.53 32.73
CA ILE A 10 -3.24 -38.88 31.47
C ILE A 10 -4.08 -37.72 30.92
N GLU A 11 -4.77 -36.94 31.76
CA GLU A 11 -5.50 -35.74 31.31
C GLU A 11 -4.57 -34.71 30.70
N LEU A 12 -3.40 -34.51 31.31
CA LEU A 12 -2.43 -33.56 30.75
C LEU A 12 -1.85 -34.08 29.43
N LEU A 13 -1.56 -35.38 29.33
CA LEU A 13 -0.97 -36.00 28.12
C LEU A 13 -1.93 -35.90 26.93
N VAL A 14 -3.22 -36.16 27.13
CA VAL A 14 -4.24 -36.07 26.08
C VAL A 14 -4.39 -34.60 25.59
N VAL A 15 -4.40 -33.64 26.49
CA VAL A 15 -4.50 -32.23 26.12
C VAL A 15 -3.34 -31.78 25.28
N VAL A 16 -2.08 -32.11 25.66
CA VAL A 16 -0.92 -31.69 24.86
C VAL A 16 -0.87 -32.42 23.52
N ALA A 17 -1.34 -33.65 23.42
CA ALA A 17 -1.45 -34.36 22.15
C ALA A 17 -2.43 -33.70 21.20
N ILE A 18 -3.61 -33.27 21.66
CA ILE A 18 -4.62 -32.57 20.86
C ILE A 18 -4.07 -31.22 20.40
N ILE A 19 -3.49 -30.42 21.31
CA ILE A 19 -2.88 -29.13 20.96
C ILE A 19 -1.77 -29.30 19.93
N GLY A 20 -0.95 -30.33 20.05
CA GLY A 20 0.13 -30.64 19.09
C GLY A 20 -0.41 -30.90 17.68
N ILE A 21 -1.48 -31.68 17.54
CA ILE A 21 -2.13 -31.95 16.25
C ILE A 21 -2.73 -30.66 15.66
N LEU A 22 -3.47 -29.91 16.48
CA LEU A 22 -4.10 -28.66 16.02
C LEU A 22 -3.06 -27.62 15.60
N ALA A 23 -1.96 -27.49 16.34
CA ALA A 23 -0.88 -26.59 16.00
C ALA A 23 -0.22 -26.95 14.65
N ALA A 24 0.05 -28.25 14.42
CA ALA A 24 0.68 -28.73 13.19
C ALA A 24 -0.16 -28.39 11.94
N VAL A 25 -1.47 -28.53 12.02
CA VAL A 25 -2.39 -28.20 10.91
C VAL A 25 -2.56 -26.68 10.79
N GLY A 26 -2.70 -25.97 11.91
CA GLY A 26 -2.96 -24.53 11.96
C GLY A 26 -1.89 -23.68 11.28
N VAL A 27 -0.61 -24.00 11.44
CA VAL A 27 0.51 -23.24 10.88
C VAL A 27 0.46 -23.19 9.35
N VAL A 28 0.15 -24.29 8.68
CA VAL A 28 0.10 -24.38 7.21
C VAL A 28 -1.04 -23.56 6.64
N PHE A 29 -2.23 -23.60 7.25
CA PHE A 29 -3.37 -22.80 6.82
C PHE A 29 -3.15 -21.31 7.05
N PHE A 30 -2.52 -20.94 8.17
CA PHE A 30 -2.31 -19.56 8.54
C PHE A 30 -1.34 -18.84 7.60
N SER A 31 -0.29 -19.50 7.12
CA SER A 31 0.67 -18.89 6.18
C SER A 31 0.02 -18.51 4.84
N GLY A 32 -0.83 -19.38 4.27
CA GLY A 32 -1.55 -19.08 3.03
C GLY A 32 -2.56 -17.94 3.18
N PHE A 33 -3.22 -17.87 4.33
CA PHE A 33 -4.18 -16.81 4.63
C PHE A 33 -3.49 -15.43 4.76
N THR A 34 -2.35 -15.37 5.45
CA THR A 34 -1.60 -14.12 5.62
C THR A 34 -1.07 -13.58 4.30
N GLU A 35 -0.60 -14.43 3.40
CA GLU A 35 -0.17 -14.02 2.06
C GLU A 35 -1.35 -13.45 1.25
N SER A 36 -2.48 -14.12 1.24
CA SER A 36 -3.70 -13.64 0.58
C SER A 36 -4.18 -12.30 1.14
N ALA A 37 -4.07 -12.09 2.45
CA ALA A 37 -4.40 -10.83 3.09
C ALA A 37 -3.46 -9.69 2.66
N LYS A 38 -2.16 -9.94 2.55
CA LYS A 38 -1.17 -8.96 2.06
C LYS A 38 -1.44 -8.57 0.60
N VAL A 39 -1.72 -9.55 -0.27
CA VAL A 39 -2.12 -9.30 -1.66
C VAL A 39 -3.37 -8.42 -1.73
N SER A 40 -4.39 -8.75 -0.95
CA SER A 40 -5.65 -8.00 -0.90
C SER A 40 -5.42 -6.57 -0.41
N ALA A 41 -4.64 -6.39 0.65
CA ALA A 41 -4.28 -5.07 1.18
C ALA A 41 -3.52 -4.23 0.13
N THR A 42 -2.56 -4.81 -0.58
CA THR A 42 -1.81 -4.11 -1.64
C THR A 42 -2.74 -3.67 -2.77
N LYS A 43 -3.65 -4.53 -3.23
CA LYS A 43 -4.66 -4.18 -4.25
C LYS A 43 -5.60 -3.06 -3.79
N GLN A 44 -5.97 -3.05 -2.52
CA GLN A 44 -6.79 -1.99 -1.94
C GLN A 44 -6.05 -0.64 -1.94
N ILE A 45 -4.79 -0.62 -1.52
CA ILE A 45 -3.94 0.59 -1.54
C ILE A 45 -3.80 1.12 -2.96
N GLU A 46 -3.52 0.26 -3.94
CA GLU A 46 -3.46 0.66 -5.34
C GLU A 46 -4.77 1.29 -5.83
N SER A 47 -5.89 0.60 -5.61
CA SER A 47 -7.22 1.10 -6.02
C SER A 47 -7.55 2.45 -5.40
N GLN A 48 -7.25 2.63 -4.11
CA GLN A 48 -7.43 3.92 -3.42
C GLN A 48 -6.52 5.00 -4.02
N THR A 49 -5.25 4.67 -4.28
CA THR A 49 -4.29 5.61 -4.90
C THR A 49 -4.78 6.08 -6.26
N ILE A 50 -5.21 5.16 -7.12
CA ILE A 50 -5.71 5.48 -8.46
C ILE A 50 -6.96 6.35 -8.40
N LYS A 51 -7.94 5.97 -7.57
CA LYS A 51 -9.20 6.72 -7.41
C LYS A 51 -8.95 8.13 -6.88
N TYR A 52 -8.12 8.24 -5.85
CA TYR A 52 -7.76 9.53 -5.28
C TYR A 52 -7.04 10.41 -6.30
N THR A 53 -6.03 9.88 -6.98
CA THR A 53 -5.27 10.61 -7.99
C THR A 53 -6.17 11.14 -9.11
N LYS A 54 -7.05 10.30 -9.65
CA LYS A 54 -8.01 10.70 -10.69
C LYS A 54 -8.98 11.77 -10.21
N ALA A 55 -9.50 11.66 -8.99
CA ALA A 55 -10.41 12.64 -8.42
C ALA A 55 -9.73 14.01 -8.23
N GLU A 56 -8.50 14.03 -7.75
CA GLU A 56 -7.74 15.26 -7.53
C GLU A 56 -7.32 15.93 -8.84
N ILE A 57 -6.92 15.17 -9.86
CA ILE A 57 -6.66 15.69 -11.20
C ILE A 57 -7.95 16.29 -11.79
N MET A 58 -9.10 15.64 -11.59
CA MET A 58 -10.38 16.16 -12.06
C MET A 58 -10.74 17.49 -11.42
N LYS A 59 -10.42 17.72 -10.14
CA LYS A 59 -10.61 19.03 -9.51
C LYS A 59 -9.84 20.12 -10.22
N CYS A 60 -8.59 19.86 -10.61
CA CYS A 60 -7.80 20.81 -11.40
C CYS A 60 -8.46 21.12 -12.75
N LYS A 61 -8.97 20.10 -13.45
CA LYS A 61 -9.68 20.29 -14.74
C LYS A 61 -10.97 21.07 -14.61
N LEU A 62 -11.63 21.01 -13.45
CA LEU A 62 -12.83 21.79 -13.13
C LEU A 62 -12.52 23.23 -12.70
N GLY A 63 -11.24 23.65 -12.78
CA GLY A 63 -10.83 25.03 -12.50
C GLY A 63 -10.41 25.30 -11.06
N ALA A 64 -10.19 24.26 -10.24
CA ALA A 64 -9.59 24.46 -8.94
C ALA A 64 -8.16 25.02 -9.07
N VAL A 65 -7.77 25.96 -8.23
CA VAL A 65 -6.42 26.52 -8.20
C VAL A 65 -5.44 25.52 -7.58
N THR A 66 -5.90 24.78 -6.58
CA THR A 66 -5.13 23.76 -5.88
C THR A 66 -5.94 22.49 -5.68
N ALA A 67 -5.27 21.36 -5.60
CA ALA A 67 -5.81 20.03 -5.27
C ALA A 67 -4.93 19.34 -4.23
N MET A 68 -5.24 18.10 -3.85
CA MET A 68 -4.46 17.31 -2.90
C MET A 68 -4.17 18.07 -1.59
N SER A 69 -5.21 18.64 -0.98
CA SER A 69 -5.12 19.44 0.25
C SER A 69 -4.18 20.67 0.13
N GLY A 70 -4.07 21.25 -1.07
CA GLY A 70 -3.23 22.42 -1.34
C GLY A 70 -1.81 22.11 -1.85
N TYR A 71 -1.45 20.83 -1.93
CA TYR A 71 -0.10 20.42 -2.35
C TYR A 71 0.10 20.37 -3.85
N LEU A 72 -0.96 20.22 -4.59
CA LEU A 72 -0.93 20.24 -6.04
C LEU A 72 -1.39 21.64 -6.52
N ASN A 73 -0.49 22.36 -7.20
CA ASN A 73 -0.86 23.57 -7.93
C ASN A 73 -1.41 23.17 -9.30
N CYS A 74 -2.66 23.51 -9.57
CA CYS A 74 -3.35 23.17 -10.80
C CYS A 74 -2.99 24.11 -11.98
N THR A 75 -2.28 25.22 -11.74
CA THR A 75 -1.95 26.23 -12.77
C THR A 75 -0.64 25.95 -13.51
N ALA A 76 -0.06 24.76 -13.36
CA ALA A 76 1.17 24.40 -14.06
C ALA A 76 0.96 24.42 -15.57
N SER A 77 1.69 25.27 -16.29
CA SER A 77 1.56 25.48 -17.73
C SER A 77 2.13 24.34 -18.58
N ASN A 78 2.94 23.48 -17.97
CA ASN A 78 3.59 22.35 -18.64
C ASN A 78 2.99 21.02 -18.13
N PRO A 79 2.42 20.18 -19.01
CA PRO A 79 1.82 18.91 -18.60
C PRO A 79 2.79 17.97 -17.90
N GLY A 80 4.04 17.89 -18.34
CA GLY A 80 5.07 17.05 -17.69
C GLY A 80 5.40 17.54 -16.28
N LEU A 81 5.47 18.86 -16.06
CA LEU A 81 5.67 19.45 -14.75
C LEU A 81 4.44 19.21 -13.87
N PHE A 82 3.24 19.25 -14.43
CA PHE A 82 2.01 18.94 -13.70
C PHE A 82 2.02 17.47 -13.23
N ALA A 83 2.33 16.52 -14.12
CA ALA A 83 2.45 15.11 -13.76
C ALA A 83 3.49 14.88 -12.66
N PHE A 84 4.62 15.56 -12.73
CA PHE A 84 5.67 15.51 -11.72
C PHE A 84 5.18 16.05 -10.36
N ASN A 85 4.48 17.16 -10.36
CA ASN A 85 3.90 17.75 -9.15
C ASN A 85 2.85 16.81 -8.51
N VAL A 86 2.02 16.15 -9.34
CA VAL A 86 1.08 15.13 -8.85
C VAL A 86 1.81 13.96 -8.18
N MET A 87 2.87 13.46 -8.81
CA MET A 87 3.70 12.40 -8.22
C MET A 87 4.30 12.84 -6.89
N GLN A 88 4.86 14.05 -6.81
CA GLN A 88 5.40 14.57 -5.56
C GLN A 88 4.35 14.72 -4.47
N ALA A 89 3.17 15.25 -4.80
CA ALA A 89 2.08 15.42 -3.85
C ALA A 89 1.58 14.07 -3.28
N LEU A 90 1.63 13.00 -4.08
CA LEU A 90 1.23 11.66 -3.66
C LEU A 90 2.28 10.98 -2.78
N THR A 91 3.57 11.18 -3.08
CA THR A 91 4.65 10.35 -2.51
C THR A 91 5.46 11.04 -1.43
N ASN A 92 5.23 12.33 -1.20
CA ASN A 92 6.02 13.13 -0.26
C ASN A 92 7.53 12.92 -0.42
N VAL A 93 8.05 13.26 -1.59
CA VAL A 93 9.50 13.26 -1.78
C VAL A 93 10.09 14.38 -0.95
N SER A 94 10.72 14.01 0.14
CA SER A 94 11.27 14.82 1.22
C SER A 94 12.37 15.81 0.82
N SER A 95 12.57 16.13 -0.42
CA SER A 95 13.57 17.10 -0.89
C SER A 95 13.10 18.55 -0.84
N LEU A 96 11.85 18.83 -0.60
CA LEU A 96 11.30 20.16 -0.35
C LEU A 96 10.72 20.24 1.07
N ARG A 97 11.56 20.30 2.06
CA ARG A 97 11.17 20.73 3.41
C ARG A 97 10.77 22.20 3.38
N VAL A 98 9.52 22.47 3.06
CA VAL A 98 8.91 23.78 3.34
C VAL A 98 7.92 23.57 4.47
N GLY A 99 8.41 23.75 5.70
CA GLY A 99 7.57 23.72 6.90
C GLY A 99 7.11 22.33 7.35
N ASN A 100 6.77 22.21 8.61
CA ASN A 100 6.27 21.02 9.32
C ASN A 100 4.90 20.50 8.80
N ILE A 101 4.70 20.30 7.50
CA ILE A 101 3.42 19.92 6.94
C ILE A 101 3.51 18.49 6.41
N ASP A 102 2.62 17.67 6.91
CA ASP A 102 2.44 16.26 6.63
C ASP A 102 1.81 16.07 5.23
N TYR A 103 2.63 15.68 4.26
CA TYR A 103 2.26 15.61 2.85
C TYR A 103 1.73 14.22 2.47
N GLY A 104 0.47 14.15 2.10
CA GLY A 104 -0.12 13.01 1.42
C GLY A 104 -1.18 12.29 2.22
N VAL A 105 -2.38 12.25 1.65
CA VAL A 105 -3.56 11.56 2.19
C VAL A 105 -3.33 10.05 2.36
N LEU A 106 -2.30 9.50 1.71
CA LEU A 106 -1.95 8.08 1.76
C LEU A 106 -0.61 7.81 2.48
N LYS A 107 -0.04 8.82 3.15
CA LYS A 107 1.26 8.77 3.81
C LYS A 107 1.35 7.69 4.89
N ASP A 108 0.28 7.49 5.65
CA ASP A 108 0.26 6.53 6.75
C ASP A 108 0.07 5.08 6.31
N SER A 109 -0.15 4.86 5.01
CA SER A 109 -0.24 3.51 4.46
C SER A 109 1.13 2.84 4.51
N LYS A 110 1.20 1.71 5.21
CA LYS A 110 2.41 0.89 5.30
C LYS A 110 2.38 -0.24 4.29
N ASN A 111 3.58 -0.62 3.82
CA ASN A 111 3.73 -1.79 2.97
C ASN A 111 3.26 -3.05 3.73
N PRO A 112 2.29 -3.82 3.21
CA PRO A 112 1.79 -5.03 3.88
C PRO A 112 2.84 -6.13 4.07
N TYR A 113 3.94 -6.09 3.31
CA TYR A 113 5.05 -7.05 3.41
C TYR A 113 6.17 -6.56 4.32
N ASP A 114 6.35 -5.25 4.46
CA ASP A 114 7.36 -4.63 5.32
C ASP A 114 6.84 -3.32 5.92
N ASN A 115 6.38 -3.38 7.16
CA ASN A 115 5.83 -2.23 7.88
C ASN A 115 6.83 -1.08 8.12
N SER A 116 8.12 -1.29 7.90
CA SER A 116 9.13 -0.23 7.98
C SER A 116 9.10 0.69 6.76
N LEU A 117 8.52 0.21 5.65
CA LEU A 117 8.45 0.92 4.39
C LEU A 117 7.07 1.55 4.16
N PRO A 118 6.98 2.71 3.50
CA PRO A 118 5.71 3.26 3.04
C PRO A 118 5.13 2.40 1.92
N ALA A 119 3.79 2.34 1.84
CA ALA A 119 3.12 1.61 0.78
C ALA A 119 3.20 2.30 -0.59
N ILE A 120 3.41 3.63 -0.62
CA ILE A 120 3.46 4.42 -1.85
C ILE A 120 4.82 5.11 -1.93
N ARG A 121 5.49 4.99 -3.07
CA ARG A 121 6.80 5.59 -3.31
C ARG A 121 6.94 6.12 -4.73
N SER A 122 7.79 7.14 -4.88
CA SER A 122 8.26 7.61 -6.18
C SER A 122 9.41 6.74 -6.67
N ARG A 123 9.10 5.74 -7.49
CA ARG A 123 10.09 4.82 -8.11
C ARG A 123 9.60 4.37 -9.48
N ALA A 124 10.53 3.97 -10.33
CA ALA A 124 10.24 3.36 -11.63
C ALA A 124 10.14 1.82 -11.55
N ASP A 125 10.62 1.23 -10.46
CA ASP A 125 10.75 -0.22 -10.29
C ASP A 125 9.54 -0.80 -9.54
N TYR A 126 9.34 -2.11 -9.71
CA TYR A 126 8.42 -2.89 -8.90
C TYR A 126 9.06 -3.26 -7.56
N GLU A 127 8.31 -3.08 -6.48
CA GLU A 127 8.64 -3.58 -5.16
C GLU A 127 7.43 -4.25 -4.53
N VAL A 128 7.61 -5.42 -3.90
CA VAL A 128 6.51 -6.19 -3.34
C VAL A 128 5.74 -5.38 -2.28
N GLY A 129 4.43 -5.36 -2.41
CA GLY A 129 3.55 -4.63 -1.48
C GLY A 129 3.57 -3.11 -1.65
N GLN A 130 4.28 -2.58 -2.65
CA GLN A 130 4.35 -1.14 -2.91
C GLN A 130 3.62 -0.73 -4.17
N VAL A 131 3.06 0.47 -4.11
CA VAL A 131 2.54 1.24 -5.24
C VAL A 131 3.64 2.23 -5.64
N SER A 132 4.34 1.93 -6.71
CA SER A 132 5.42 2.74 -7.26
C SER A 132 4.85 3.73 -8.27
N ILE A 133 5.13 5.01 -8.10
CA ILE A 133 4.64 6.07 -8.98
C ILE A 133 5.84 6.71 -9.68
N SER A 134 5.75 6.79 -10.99
CA SER A 134 6.72 7.49 -11.85
C SER A 134 6.01 8.32 -12.90
N VAL A 135 6.76 9.18 -13.57
CA VAL A 135 6.25 9.99 -14.68
C VAL A 135 6.90 9.51 -15.96
N ILE A 136 6.10 9.30 -16.99
CA ILE A 136 6.55 9.02 -18.35
C ILE A 136 5.88 10.03 -19.27
N ASP A 137 6.69 10.87 -19.91
CA ASP A 137 6.22 12.01 -20.72
C ASP A 137 5.30 12.94 -19.92
N THR A 138 4.00 12.89 -20.21
CA THR A 138 2.96 13.69 -19.52
C THR A 138 2.03 12.86 -18.66
N ASN A 139 2.31 11.55 -18.52
CA ASN A 139 1.44 10.61 -17.83
C ASN A 139 2.05 10.13 -16.53
N LEU A 140 1.20 9.88 -15.55
CA LEU A 140 1.57 9.13 -14.35
C LEU A 140 1.53 7.65 -14.64
N GLN A 141 2.62 6.96 -14.36
CA GLN A 141 2.71 5.52 -14.39
C GLN A 141 2.65 4.99 -12.96
N ILE A 142 1.67 4.15 -12.68
CA ILE A 142 1.51 3.45 -11.41
C ILE A 142 1.84 1.99 -11.63
N LYS A 143 2.84 1.50 -10.93
CA LYS A 143 3.29 0.10 -10.92
C LYS A 143 3.07 -0.50 -9.55
N THR A 144 2.47 -1.68 -9.49
CA THR A 144 2.24 -2.38 -8.24
C THR A 144 2.66 -3.84 -8.35
N CYS A 145 3.33 -4.33 -7.33
CA CYS A 145 3.69 -5.74 -7.20
C CYS A 145 2.97 -6.35 -6.01
N TYR A 146 2.19 -7.40 -6.25
CA TYR A 146 1.34 -8.00 -5.22
C TYR A 146 2.00 -9.15 -4.46
N ARG A 147 3.01 -9.81 -5.07
CA ARG A 147 3.71 -10.94 -4.47
C ARG A 147 5.22 -10.85 -4.69
N SER A 148 5.97 -11.52 -3.83
CA SER A 148 7.41 -11.63 -3.97
C SER A 148 7.81 -12.20 -5.34
N GLY A 149 8.87 -11.63 -5.91
CA GLY A 149 9.33 -11.95 -7.27
C GLY A 149 8.70 -11.13 -8.38
N CYS A 150 7.61 -10.40 -8.13
CA CYS A 150 6.97 -9.48 -9.08
C CYS A 150 6.79 -10.07 -10.48
N ALA A 151 6.34 -11.32 -10.57
CA ALA A 151 6.02 -11.94 -11.85
C ALA A 151 4.92 -11.17 -12.59
N ALA A 152 4.85 -11.26 -13.91
CA ALA A 152 3.88 -10.52 -14.71
C ALA A 152 2.42 -10.73 -14.28
N ALA A 153 2.08 -11.94 -13.79
CA ALA A 153 0.74 -12.24 -13.27
C ALA A 153 0.45 -11.61 -11.90
N ASP A 154 1.50 -11.21 -11.17
CA ASP A 154 1.42 -10.63 -9.83
C ASP A 154 1.73 -9.12 -9.81
N THR A 155 1.71 -8.49 -10.98
CA THR A 155 1.96 -7.05 -11.12
C THR A 155 0.80 -6.36 -11.83
N SER A 156 0.67 -5.06 -11.58
CA SER A 156 -0.19 -4.19 -12.39
C SER A 156 0.59 -2.98 -12.91
N LEU A 157 0.12 -2.47 -14.03
CA LEU A 157 0.61 -1.25 -14.65
C LEU A 157 -0.58 -0.40 -15.07
N VAL A 158 -0.72 0.77 -14.49
CA VAL A 158 -1.79 1.72 -14.82
C VAL A 158 -1.17 3.03 -15.27
N LEU A 159 -1.65 3.57 -16.39
CA LEU A 159 -1.32 4.91 -16.86
C LEU A 159 -2.50 5.85 -16.57
N ILE A 160 -2.19 7.00 -16.00
CA ILE A 160 -3.17 8.07 -15.77
C ILE A 160 -2.73 9.27 -16.60
N SER A 161 -3.56 9.64 -17.60
CA SER A 161 -3.34 10.87 -18.36
C SER A 161 -3.55 12.09 -17.46
N THR A 162 -2.65 13.05 -17.59
CA THR A 162 -2.77 14.35 -16.90
C THR A 162 -3.25 15.46 -17.84
N THR A 163 -3.40 15.16 -19.14
CA THR A 163 -3.72 16.14 -20.19
C THR A 163 -5.13 16.07 -20.72
N ASP A 164 -5.80 14.91 -20.61
CA ASP A 164 -7.16 14.70 -21.17
C ASP A 164 -8.27 15.13 -20.21
#